data_43f8348d71148f575980444ed6becff7
#
_entry.id   43f8348d71148f575980444ed6becff7
#
_cell.length_a   1.000
_cell.length_b   1.000
_cell.length_c   1.000
_cell.angle_alpha   90.00
_cell.angle_beta   90.00
_cell.angle_gamma   90.00
#
_symmetry.space_group_name_H-M   'P 1'
#
loop_
_entity.id
_entity.type
_entity.pdbx_description
1 polymer ?
#
loop_
_entity_poly.entity_id
_entity_poly.type
_entity_poly.pdbx_seq_one_letter_code
_entity_poly.pdbx_strand_id
1 'polypeptide(L)'
;MADHVRARLWETGGRWYAHILDAPAFIEVTGTSRERCVEELRKVTGDDVTLTLELVPRIVGVAEAAEVMGWDKRRVVTYLDREQFPEPLTSLASGRIWLRDDIEAFADEWRRRHPRPGGASSA
;
A
#
# COMPACT_ATOMS: atom_id res chain seq x y z
N MET A 1 -24.53 5.13 -23.27
CA MET A 1 -23.77 5.80 -22.23
C MET A 1 -23.58 4.90 -21.06
N ALA A 2 -22.39 4.83 -20.53
CA ALA A 2 -22.14 3.89 -19.45
C ALA A 2 -22.64 4.43 -18.13
N ASP A 3 -23.45 3.66 -17.42
CA ASP A 3 -23.88 4.01 -16.08
C ASP A 3 -22.89 3.47 -15.06
N HIS A 4 -21.93 2.73 -15.50
CA HIS A 4 -21.01 2.02 -14.62
C HIS A 4 -19.61 2.09 -15.24
N VAL A 5 -18.63 2.52 -14.45
CA VAL A 5 -17.25 2.63 -14.91
C VAL A 5 -16.37 1.82 -13.96
N ARG A 6 -15.44 1.07 -14.53
CA ARG A 6 -14.46 0.32 -13.76
C ARG A 6 -13.12 1.02 -13.85
N ALA A 7 -12.45 1.15 -12.74
CA ALA A 7 -11.14 1.78 -12.70
C ALA A 7 -10.21 0.98 -11.79
N ARG A 8 -8.93 0.98 -12.11
CA ARG A 8 -7.90 0.32 -11.29
C ARG A 8 -7.06 1.38 -10.62
N LEU A 9 -6.88 1.24 -9.31
CA LEU A 9 -6.10 2.19 -8.52
C LEU A 9 -4.85 1.51 -7.97
N TRP A 10 -3.74 2.21 -8.01
CA TRP A 10 -2.49 1.72 -7.41
C TRP A 10 -1.68 2.89 -6.89
N GLU A 11 -0.74 2.58 -6.01
CA GLU A 11 0.13 3.59 -5.46
C GLU A 11 1.57 3.24 -5.83
N THR A 12 2.33 4.23 -6.23
CA THR A 12 3.75 4.06 -6.45
C THR A 12 4.45 5.39 -6.17
N GLY A 13 5.57 5.32 -5.46
CA GLY A 13 6.33 6.52 -5.14
C GLY A 13 5.58 7.52 -4.29
N GLY A 14 4.65 7.07 -3.46
CA GLY A 14 3.88 7.95 -2.61
C GLY A 14 2.73 8.66 -3.32
N ARG A 15 2.47 8.31 -4.56
CA ARG A 15 1.41 8.95 -5.31
C ARG A 15 0.42 7.91 -5.79
N TRP A 16 -0.85 8.25 -5.83
CA TRP A 16 -1.91 7.36 -6.27
C TRP A 16 -2.27 7.63 -7.72
N TYR A 17 -2.60 6.57 -8.43
CA TYR A 17 -2.97 6.61 -9.83
C TYR A 17 -4.25 5.82 -10.03
N ALA A 18 -5.07 6.23 -10.98
CA ALA A 18 -6.27 5.48 -11.36
C ALA A 18 -6.37 5.45 -12.88
N HIS A 19 -6.68 4.27 -13.40
CA HIS A 19 -6.80 4.06 -14.83
C HIS A 19 -8.21 3.53 -15.11
N ILE A 20 -8.94 4.20 -15.99
CA ILE A 20 -10.29 3.76 -16.38
C ILE A 20 -10.15 2.62 -17.38
N LEU A 21 -10.77 1.48 -17.04
CA LEU A 21 -10.57 0.26 -17.81
C LEU A 21 -11.47 0.15 -19.03
N ASP A 22 -12.63 0.77 -19.00
CA ASP A 22 -13.63 0.57 -20.03
C ASP A 22 -13.72 1.69 -21.05
N ALA A 23 -12.81 2.64 -21.02
CA ALA A 23 -12.85 3.76 -21.94
C ALA A 23 -12.17 3.40 -23.25
N PRO A 24 -12.61 3.93 -24.38
CA PRO A 24 -11.96 3.68 -25.66
C PRO A 24 -10.59 4.34 -25.75
N ALA A 25 -10.33 5.37 -24.95
CA ALA A 25 -9.01 6.00 -24.90
C ALA A 25 -8.39 5.74 -23.55
N PHE A 26 -7.06 5.82 -23.49
CA PHE A 26 -6.36 5.66 -22.22
C PHE A 26 -6.63 6.89 -21.37
N ILE A 27 -7.29 6.70 -20.24
CA ILE A 27 -7.59 7.78 -19.30
C ILE A 27 -6.99 7.42 -17.96
N GLU A 28 -6.10 8.29 -17.46
CA GLU A 28 -5.46 8.08 -16.17
C GLU A 28 -5.53 9.38 -15.39
N VAL A 29 -5.79 9.28 -14.09
CA VAL A 29 -5.75 10.42 -13.18
C VAL A 29 -4.80 10.09 -12.04
N THR A 30 -4.40 11.11 -11.30
CA THR A 30 -3.43 10.96 -10.23
C THR A 30 -3.82 11.83 -9.06
N GLY A 31 -3.36 11.48 -7.88
CA GLY A 31 -3.62 12.25 -6.67
C GLY A 31 -2.60 11.97 -5.59
N THR A 32 -2.53 12.85 -4.61
CA THR A 32 -1.57 12.71 -3.51
C THR A 32 -2.07 11.74 -2.44
N SER A 33 -3.33 11.32 -2.52
CA SER A 33 -3.88 10.31 -1.63
C SER A 33 -4.92 9.52 -2.43
N ARG A 34 -5.33 8.38 -1.87
CA ARG A 34 -6.36 7.59 -2.53
C ARG A 34 -7.64 8.40 -2.70
N GLU A 35 -8.02 9.13 -1.66
CA GLU A 35 -9.24 9.95 -1.70
C GLU A 35 -9.16 11.03 -2.77
N ARG A 36 -8.01 11.69 -2.88
CA ARG A 36 -7.82 12.70 -3.92
C ARG A 36 -7.87 12.09 -5.31
N CYS A 37 -7.29 10.91 -5.46
CA CYS A 37 -7.32 10.21 -6.75
C CYS A 37 -8.76 9.90 -7.16
N VAL A 38 -9.59 9.47 -6.22
CA VAL A 38 -11.00 9.19 -6.50
C VAL A 38 -11.74 10.48 -6.85
N GLU A 39 -11.43 11.60 -6.18
CA GLU A 39 -12.03 12.87 -6.52
C GLU A 39 -11.70 13.27 -7.97
N GLU A 40 -10.45 13.11 -8.37
CA GLU A 40 -10.05 13.40 -9.74
C GLU A 40 -10.76 12.49 -10.75
N LEU A 41 -10.92 11.22 -10.36
CA LEU A 41 -11.63 10.27 -11.20
C LEU A 41 -13.09 10.70 -11.38
N ARG A 42 -13.74 11.18 -10.33
CA ARG A 42 -15.13 11.65 -10.41
C ARG A 42 -15.28 12.87 -11.32
N LYS A 43 -14.26 13.72 -11.39
CA LYS A 43 -14.32 14.85 -12.32
C LYS A 43 -14.38 14.39 -13.77
N VAL A 44 -13.79 13.24 -14.06
CA VAL A 44 -13.80 12.70 -15.41
C VAL A 44 -15.11 11.95 -15.69
N THR A 45 -15.60 11.18 -14.73
CA THR A 45 -16.74 10.30 -14.96
C THR A 45 -18.08 10.94 -14.64
N GLY A 46 -18.11 11.93 -13.76
CA GLY A 46 -19.35 12.51 -13.27
C GLY A 46 -19.81 11.82 -11.98
N ASP A 47 -20.79 12.42 -11.31
CA ASP A 47 -21.23 11.93 -10.01
C ASP A 47 -22.36 10.92 -10.09
N ASP A 48 -23.01 10.80 -11.23
CA ASP A 48 -24.15 9.91 -11.38
C ASP A 48 -23.78 8.57 -11.99
N VAL A 49 -22.51 8.25 -12.04
CA VAL A 49 -22.01 6.97 -12.55
C VAL A 49 -21.58 6.12 -11.37
N THR A 50 -21.88 4.83 -11.42
CA THR A 50 -21.37 3.90 -10.40
C THR A 50 -19.93 3.57 -10.73
N LEU A 51 -19.04 3.77 -9.78
CA LEU A 51 -17.63 3.43 -9.94
C LEU A 51 -17.32 2.14 -9.21
N THR A 52 -16.73 1.20 -9.92
CA THR A 52 -16.16 0.01 -9.29
C THR A 52 -14.65 0.18 -9.31
N LEU A 53 -14.03 0.14 -8.14
CA LEU A 53 -12.60 0.40 -8.00
C LEU A 53 -11.88 -0.89 -7.65
N GLU A 54 -10.92 -1.26 -8.50
CA GLU A 54 -10.04 -2.40 -8.20
C GLU A 54 -8.77 -1.83 -7.61
N LEU A 55 -8.49 -2.17 -6.36
CA LEU A 55 -7.28 -1.69 -5.72
C LEU A 55 -6.17 -2.71 -5.94
N VAL A 56 -5.06 -2.27 -6.51
CA VAL A 56 -3.89 -3.12 -6.66
C VAL A 56 -3.18 -3.14 -5.31
N PRO A 57 -2.99 -4.31 -4.71
CA PRO A 57 -2.34 -4.38 -3.41
C PRO A 57 -0.92 -3.85 -3.47
N ARG A 58 -0.52 -3.12 -2.45
CA ARG A 58 0.86 -2.69 -2.33
C ARG A 58 1.63 -3.84 -1.70
N ILE A 59 2.66 -4.32 -2.37
CA ILE A 59 3.47 -5.41 -1.85
C ILE A 59 4.87 -4.91 -1.55
N VAL A 60 5.52 -5.55 -0.58
CA VAL A 60 6.87 -5.19 -0.16
C VAL A 60 7.70 -6.45 0.01
N GLY A 61 8.99 -6.34 -0.30
CA GLY A 61 9.96 -7.39 0.00
C GLY A 61 10.62 -7.11 1.33
N VAL A 62 11.70 -7.84 1.62
CA VAL A 62 12.40 -7.72 2.90
C VAL A 62 12.96 -6.30 3.08
N ALA A 63 13.55 -5.73 2.06
CA ALA A 63 14.15 -4.39 2.16
C ALA A 63 13.09 -3.33 2.47
N GLU A 64 11.98 -3.38 1.77
CA GLU A 64 10.92 -2.41 2.00
C GLU A 64 10.24 -2.63 3.34
N ALA A 65 10.08 -3.89 3.76
CA ALA A 65 9.51 -4.18 5.08
C ALA A 65 10.42 -3.62 6.17
N ALA A 66 11.73 -3.74 5.99
CA ALA A 66 12.69 -3.17 6.94
C ALA A 66 12.53 -1.66 7.03
N GLU A 67 12.34 -1.00 5.89
CA GLU A 67 12.12 0.45 5.90
C GLU A 67 10.87 0.83 6.69
N VAL A 68 9.78 0.11 6.48
CA VAL A 68 8.54 0.38 7.21
C VAL A 68 8.75 0.22 8.70
N MET A 69 9.50 -0.80 9.11
CA MET A 69 9.77 -1.05 10.53
C MET A 69 10.80 -0.09 11.11
N GLY A 70 11.63 0.53 10.29
CA GLY A 70 12.77 1.28 10.78
C GLY A 70 13.89 0.36 11.22
N TRP A 71 13.97 -0.82 10.64
CA TRP A 71 14.97 -1.84 10.97
C TRP A 71 15.90 -2.05 9.79
N ASP A 72 16.99 -2.80 10.00
CA ASP A 72 17.77 -3.29 8.87
C ASP A 72 17.18 -4.64 8.40
N LYS A 73 17.60 -5.09 7.24
CA LYS A 73 17.06 -6.32 6.66
C LYS A 73 17.36 -7.54 7.52
N ARG A 74 18.53 -7.56 8.14
CA ARG A 74 18.93 -8.70 8.96
C ARG A 74 17.97 -8.89 10.13
N ARG A 75 17.50 -7.79 10.70
CA ARG A 75 16.59 -7.86 11.82
C ARG A 75 15.24 -8.43 11.41
N VAL A 76 14.76 -8.05 10.22
CA VAL A 76 13.53 -8.62 9.69
C VAL A 76 13.66 -10.13 9.55
N VAL A 77 14.75 -10.59 8.95
CA VAL A 77 14.98 -12.02 8.76
C VAL A 77 15.07 -12.75 10.09
N THR A 78 15.77 -12.17 11.07
CA THR A 78 15.90 -12.77 12.38
C THR A 78 14.54 -12.95 13.07
N TYR A 79 13.70 -11.92 13.01
CA TYR A 79 12.38 -12.01 13.63
C TYR A 79 11.48 -12.98 12.89
N LEU A 80 11.60 -13.03 11.57
CA LEU A 80 10.85 -13.97 10.78
C LEU A 80 11.23 -15.41 11.11
N ASP A 81 12.53 -15.68 11.26
CA ASP A 81 13.01 -17.01 11.61
C ASP A 81 12.54 -17.44 13.00
N ARG A 82 12.30 -16.49 13.88
CA ARG A 82 11.80 -16.77 15.22
C ARG A 82 10.28 -16.79 15.28
N GLU A 83 9.62 -16.67 14.13
CA GLU A 83 8.17 -16.63 14.04
C GLU A 83 7.59 -15.46 14.84
N GLN A 84 8.32 -14.36 14.89
CA GLN A 84 7.90 -13.14 15.58
C GLN A 84 7.64 -12.01 14.59
N PHE A 85 7.45 -12.33 13.32
CA PHE A 85 7.16 -11.38 12.26
C PHE A 85 6.01 -11.95 11.44
N PRO A 86 5.21 -11.10 10.77
CA PRO A 86 4.08 -11.63 10.00
C PRO A 86 4.51 -12.63 8.94
N GLU A 87 3.67 -13.61 8.68
CA GLU A 87 3.98 -14.58 7.65
C GLU A 87 3.96 -13.91 6.30
N PRO A 88 4.90 -14.23 5.41
CA PRO A 88 4.88 -13.68 4.07
C PRO A 88 3.63 -14.12 3.31
N LEU A 89 3.16 -13.24 2.42
CA LEU A 89 2.08 -13.60 1.53
C LEU A 89 2.50 -14.77 0.67
N THR A 90 3.73 -14.75 0.19
CA THR A 90 4.30 -15.85 -0.58
C THR A 90 5.82 -15.64 -0.68
N SER A 91 6.52 -16.62 -1.22
CA SER A 91 7.94 -16.52 -1.50
C SER A 91 8.16 -16.64 -2.99
N LEU A 92 8.95 -15.72 -3.52
CA LEU A 92 9.35 -15.74 -4.91
C LEU A 92 10.83 -16.12 -4.99
N ALA A 93 11.31 -16.37 -6.20
CA ALA A 93 12.74 -16.63 -6.38
C ALA A 93 13.58 -15.45 -5.87
N SER A 94 13.03 -14.24 -5.95
CA SER A 94 13.73 -13.05 -5.47
C SER A 94 13.57 -12.81 -3.96
N GLY A 95 12.79 -13.64 -3.28
CA GLY A 95 12.61 -13.51 -1.85
C GLY A 95 11.16 -13.48 -1.42
N ARG A 96 10.96 -13.22 -0.14
CA ARG A 96 9.62 -13.21 0.46
C ARG A 96 8.94 -11.88 0.22
N ILE A 97 7.62 -11.89 0.10
CA ILE A 97 6.86 -10.66 -0.08
C ILE A 97 5.68 -10.66 0.90
N TRP A 98 5.27 -9.46 1.27
CA TRP A 98 4.14 -9.23 2.17
C TRP A 98 3.25 -8.16 1.57
N LEU A 99 2.01 -8.08 2.05
CA LEU A 99 1.20 -6.89 1.79
C LEU A 99 1.75 -5.77 2.65
N ARG A 100 1.94 -4.59 2.07
CA ARG A 100 2.48 -3.47 2.83
C ARG A 100 1.60 -3.11 4.03
N ASP A 101 0.28 -3.20 3.85
CA ASP A 101 -0.64 -2.88 4.94
C ASP A 101 -0.44 -3.79 6.15
N ASP A 102 -0.10 -5.07 5.92
CA ASP A 102 0.17 -5.99 7.02
C ASP A 102 1.43 -5.58 7.77
N ILE A 103 2.45 -5.15 7.07
CA ILE A 103 3.68 -4.72 7.71
C ILE A 103 3.47 -3.41 8.46
N GLU A 104 2.70 -2.49 7.88
CA GLU A 104 2.41 -1.22 8.57
C GLU A 104 1.63 -1.46 9.87
N ALA A 105 0.64 -2.35 9.82
CA ALA A 105 -0.12 -2.68 11.02
C ALA A 105 0.78 -3.34 12.08
N PHE A 106 1.66 -4.23 11.67
CA PHE A 106 2.60 -4.86 12.58
C PHE A 106 3.54 -3.82 13.17
N ALA A 107 4.04 -2.88 12.37
CA ALA A 107 4.95 -1.85 12.85
C ALA A 107 4.26 -0.98 13.91
N ASP A 108 3.01 -0.61 13.67
CA ASP A 108 2.27 0.20 14.65
C ASP A 108 2.08 -0.56 15.95
N GLU A 109 1.75 -1.85 15.88
CA GLU A 109 1.57 -2.66 17.07
C GLU A 109 2.89 -2.85 17.79
N TRP A 110 3.98 -3.08 17.06
CA TRP A 110 5.31 -3.23 17.64
C TRP A 110 5.68 -1.97 18.43
N ARG A 111 5.48 -0.79 17.82
CA ARG A 111 5.85 0.47 18.46
C ARG A 111 5.04 0.73 19.72
N ARG A 112 3.78 0.32 19.73
CA ARG A 112 2.97 0.46 20.94
C ARG A 112 3.47 -0.41 22.07
N ARG A 113 3.96 -1.60 21.74
CA ARG A 113 4.44 -2.52 22.76
C ARG A 113 5.88 -2.28 23.14
N HIS A 114 6.62 -1.54 22.34
CA HIS A 114 8.05 -1.28 22.57
C HIS A 114 8.32 0.22 22.46
N PRO A 115 7.72 1.04 23.33
CA PRO A 115 7.99 2.47 23.26
C PRO A 115 9.43 2.73 23.61
N ARG A 116 10.02 3.75 22.99
CA ARG A 116 11.39 4.08 23.26
C ARG A 116 11.51 4.62 24.66
N PRO A 117 12.48 4.14 25.44
CA PRO A 117 12.69 4.70 26.74
C PRO A 117 13.04 6.18 26.64
N GLY A 118 12.43 6.93 27.45
CA GLY A 118 12.72 8.33 27.50
C GLY A 118 12.41 8.95 26.26
N GLY A 119 11.93 8.28 25.49
CA GLY A 119 12.01 8.60 24.40
C GLY A 119 11.32 9.29 23.63
N ALA A 120 10.56 9.37 24.03
CA ALA A 120 9.81 10.05 23.30
C ALA A 120 10.49 11.04 22.62
N SER A 121 11.24 11.53 23.20
CA SER A 121 11.74 12.55 22.62
C SER A 121 12.20 12.42 21.43
N SER A 122 12.54 11.58 21.15
CA SER A 122 13.15 11.44 20.03
C SER A 122 12.79 12.35 19.18
N ALA A 123 12.19 12.98 19.53
CA ALA A 123 12.08 13.96 18.63
C ALA A 123 12.80 13.99 17.66
#